data_6132c34b0ebffaae7f447b0a81381db3
#
_entry.id   6132c34b0ebffaae7f447b0a81381db3
#
_cell.length_a   1.000
_cell.length_b   1.000
_cell.length_c   1.000
_cell.angle_alpha   90.00
_cell.angle_beta   90.00
_cell.angle_gamma   90.00
#
_symmetry.space_group_name_H-M   'P 1'
#
loop_
_entity.id
_entity.type
_entity.pdbx_description
1 polymer ?
#
loop_
_entity_poly.entity_id
_entity_poly.type
_entity_poly.pdbx_seq_one_letter_code
_entity_poly.pdbx_strand_id
1 'polypeptide(L)'
;MAKAVYVGVGSKARKMKKAYVGIGGKARKVKKMYIGIGGKARLCYSAEADKFGTATPLSKYRIFLAGTTVGGYALFGGGGYDSDARKGEAIMDAYNASLTRTTAASLSVARQGLTAITLGNHALFVGGRSGDTSFGTVDVYDASLTRTTATELSIARCDSAAAVVGSYALFAGGRRNNGLFTMSQSAVDAYNTSLTRTTATPLPSNVYACAGGTVGGYAVFSGGSSMNSDSTLVETIGAMEMVRAYDSSLTSSKAAPLSCPRAVHSAATIGNHLLFAGGYNSTTGKYLSTVESYDASLTRSTAVELSSAKNGLASATVGEYAMFAGGYKGNSDAAYVATVDAYNTALTKTTMPDLSVGRYGLASAVIGDYALFAGGISKIQGPAYKYQDVVDVYSA
;
A
#
# COMPACT_ATOMS: atom_id res chain seq x y z
N MET A 1 18.99 20.53 2.29
CA MET A 1 18.58 20.40 3.72
C MET A 1 17.66 21.56 4.05
N ALA A 2 16.42 21.31 4.42
CA ALA A 2 15.53 22.34 4.94
C ALA A 2 16.10 22.80 6.30
N LYS A 3 16.44 24.07 6.39
CA LYS A 3 16.94 24.65 7.65
C LYS A 3 15.76 24.83 8.60
N ALA A 4 15.91 24.42 9.85
CA ALA A 4 14.88 24.64 10.86
C ALA A 4 14.66 26.13 11.10
N VAL A 5 13.40 26.57 11.19
CA VAL A 5 13.02 27.93 11.59
C VAL A 5 12.90 27.97 13.11
N TYR A 6 13.53 28.95 13.72
CA TYR A 6 13.45 29.19 15.16
C TYR A 6 12.67 30.48 15.43
N VAL A 7 11.81 30.42 16.44
CA VAL A 7 11.06 31.56 16.93
C VAL A 7 11.60 31.95 18.30
N GLY A 8 11.88 33.22 18.48
CA GLY A 8 12.26 33.76 19.79
C GLY A 8 11.07 33.74 20.74
N VAL A 9 11.20 33.03 21.86
CA VAL A 9 10.20 33.03 22.95
C VAL A 9 10.96 33.35 24.25
N GLY A 10 10.82 34.58 24.72
CA GLY A 10 11.66 35.12 25.77
C GLY A 10 13.12 35.27 25.29
N SER A 11 14.10 34.88 26.08
CA SER A 11 15.54 34.90 25.73
C SER A 11 16.01 33.64 25.01
N LYS A 12 15.12 32.74 24.57
CA LYS A 12 15.48 31.44 23.96
C LYS A 12 14.91 31.28 22.54
N ALA A 13 15.75 30.83 21.61
CA ALA A 13 15.30 30.42 20.29
C ALA A 13 14.70 28.99 20.35
N ARG A 14 13.46 28.82 19.93
CA ARG A 14 12.79 27.51 19.87
C ARG A 14 12.52 27.11 18.42
N LYS A 15 12.80 25.84 18.07
CA LYS A 15 12.50 25.29 16.76
C LYS A 15 10.98 25.30 16.54
N MET A 16 10.54 25.89 15.43
CA MET A 16 9.14 25.91 15.04
C MET A 16 8.75 24.50 14.53
N LYS A 17 7.80 23.87 15.21
CA LYS A 17 7.27 22.55 14.81
C LYS A 17 6.01 22.67 13.93
N LYS A 18 5.16 23.65 14.18
CA LYS A 18 3.93 23.91 13.42
C LYS A 18 3.73 25.41 13.23
N ALA A 19 3.30 25.82 12.04
CA ALA A 19 2.93 27.19 11.72
C ALA A 19 1.49 27.23 11.22
N TYR A 20 0.75 28.26 11.58
CA TYR A 20 -0.64 28.48 11.14
C TYR A 20 -0.76 29.91 10.60
N VAL A 21 -1.61 30.07 9.59
CA VAL A 21 -2.01 31.37 9.04
C VAL A 21 -3.53 31.50 9.15
N GLY A 22 -4.02 32.65 9.59
CA GLY A 22 -5.45 32.96 9.63
C GLY A 22 -5.92 33.38 8.22
N ILE A 23 -6.85 32.62 7.66
CA ILE A 23 -7.50 32.96 6.37
C ILE A 23 -9.00 32.82 6.54
N GLY A 24 -9.74 33.90 6.35
CA GLY A 24 -11.21 33.91 6.47
C GLY A 24 -11.72 33.51 7.87
N GLY A 25 -11.05 33.95 8.94
CA GLY A 25 -11.42 33.64 10.32
C GLY A 25 -11.06 32.22 10.79
N LYS A 26 -10.37 31.42 9.95
CA LYS A 26 -9.93 30.06 10.30
C LYS A 26 -8.41 29.96 10.31
N ALA A 27 -7.83 29.29 11.32
CA ALA A 27 -6.42 28.97 11.35
C ALA A 27 -6.12 27.82 10.38
N ARG A 28 -5.25 28.05 9.38
CA ARG A 28 -4.80 27.04 8.43
C ARG A 28 -3.33 26.73 8.67
N LYS A 29 -2.99 25.42 8.72
CA LYS A 29 -1.60 24.94 8.87
C LYS A 29 -0.77 25.36 7.67
N VAL A 30 0.36 26.01 7.93
CA VAL A 30 1.33 26.37 6.88
C VAL A 30 2.16 25.13 6.57
N LYS A 31 2.15 24.67 5.31
CA LYS A 31 2.92 23.51 4.87
C LYS A 31 4.37 23.84 4.55
N LYS A 32 4.59 24.95 3.85
CA LYS A 32 5.94 25.43 3.48
C LYS A 32 6.02 26.95 3.62
N MET A 33 7.14 27.44 4.12
CA MET A 33 7.47 28.85 4.08
C MET A 33 8.77 29.04 3.30
N TYR A 34 8.80 30.08 2.50
CA TYR A 34 9.96 30.49 1.72
C TYR A 34 10.40 31.89 2.12
N ILE A 35 11.71 32.11 2.12
CA ILE A 35 12.29 33.43 2.31
C ILE A 35 13.01 33.85 1.04
N GLY A 36 12.86 35.09 0.64
CA GLY A 36 13.58 35.67 -0.50
C GLY A 36 15.02 36.01 -0.11
N ILE A 37 15.99 35.41 -0.77
CA ILE A 37 17.43 35.75 -0.59
C ILE A 37 18.04 35.86 -1.97
N GLY A 38 18.55 37.06 -2.29
CA GLY A 38 19.19 37.32 -3.59
C GLY A 38 18.25 37.10 -4.78
N GLY A 39 17.00 37.54 -4.67
CA GLY A 39 15.98 37.40 -5.74
C GLY A 39 15.46 35.98 -5.95
N LYS A 40 15.84 35.00 -5.11
CA LYS A 40 15.39 33.60 -5.18
C LYS A 40 14.61 33.21 -3.93
N ALA A 41 13.46 32.53 -4.11
CA ALA A 41 12.73 31.95 -3.00
C ALA A 41 13.48 30.71 -2.46
N ARG A 42 13.79 30.73 -1.16
CA ARG A 42 14.44 29.60 -0.48
C ARG A 42 13.52 29.02 0.58
N LEU A 43 13.34 27.71 0.56
CA LEU A 43 12.55 26.99 1.58
C LEU A 43 13.20 27.17 2.96
N CYS A 44 12.46 27.73 3.91
CA CYS A 44 12.91 27.92 5.30
C CYS A 44 12.12 27.09 6.32
N TYR A 45 10.91 26.66 5.97
CA TYR A 45 10.07 25.81 6.82
C TYR A 45 9.32 24.80 5.96
N SER A 46 9.32 23.55 6.41
CA SER A 46 8.42 22.49 5.92
C SER A 46 7.77 21.85 7.13
N ALA A 47 6.45 21.67 7.08
CA ALA A 47 5.74 20.94 8.11
C ALA A 47 6.24 19.48 8.13
N GLU A 48 6.56 18.97 9.31
CA GLU A 48 6.88 17.55 9.46
C GLU A 48 5.57 16.75 9.36
N ALA A 49 5.63 15.54 8.78
CA ALA A 49 4.51 14.60 8.82
C ALA A 49 4.24 14.21 10.28
N ASP A 50 2.97 14.02 10.62
CA ASP A 50 2.56 13.71 12.00
C ASP A 50 1.31 12.82 11.98
N LYS A 51 1.03 12.12 13.08
CA LYS A 51 -0.24 11.44 13.27
C LYS A 51 -1.32 12.49 13.53
N PHE A 52 -2.30 12.58 12.63
CA PHE A 52 -3.45 13.48 12.78
C PHE A 52 -4.42 12.97 13.86
N GLY A 53 -4.54 11.62 14.00
CA GLY A 53 -5.45 10.96 14.93
C GLY A 53 -6.08 9.72 14.30
N THR A 54 -7.37 9.53 14.57
CA THR A 54 -8.20 8.48 13.98
C THR A 54 -9.40 9.12 13.29
N ALA A 55 -9.83 8.54 12.17
CA ALA A 55 -11.11 8.87 11.53
C ALA A 55 -12.24 7.99 12.11
N THR A 56 -13.48 8.24 11.70
CA THR A 56 -14.61 7.34 11.96
C THR A 56 -14.21 5.92 11.58
N PRO A 57 -14.41 4.90 12.44
CA PRO A 57 -14.07 3.52 12.12
C PRO A 57 -14.72 3.01 10.82
N LEU A 58 -14.17 1.97 10.20
CA LEU A 58 -14.85 1.23 9.13
C LEU A 58 -16.24 0.77 9.59
N SER A 59 -17.17 0.61 8.66
CA SER A 59 -18.53 0.14 8.97
C SER A 59 -18.56 -1.27 9.57
N LYS A 60 -17.51 -2.06 9.32
CA LYS A 60 -17.30 -3.39 9.86
C LYS A 60 -15.80 -3.68 9.98
N TYR A 61 -15.38 -4.36 11.03
CA TYR A 61 -14.01 -4.85 11.18
C TYR A 61 -13.68 -5.90 10.10
N ARG A 62 -12.49 -5.83 9.52
CA ARG A 62 -12.06 -6.75 8.44
C ARG A 62 -10.56 -6.69 8.17
N ILE A 63 -10.02 -7.80 7.66
CA ILE A 63 -8.63 -8.00 7.24
C ILE A 63 -8.56 -8.26 5.73
N PHE A 64 -7.40 -8.02 5.12
CA PHE A 64 -7.16 -8.27 3.68
C PHE A 64 -8.14 -7.52 2.76
N LEU A 65 -8.59 -6.35 3.21
CA LEU A 65 -9.29 -5.37 2.40
C LEU A 65 -8.29 -4.64 1.50
N ALA A 66 -8.78 -4.02 0.44
CA ALA A 66 -7.96 -3.17 -0.42
C ALA A 66 -8.35 -1.69 -0.26
N GLY A 67 -7.36 -0.80 -0.43
CA GLY A 67 -7.58 0.64 -0.38
C GLY A 67 -7.01 1.35 -1.60
N THR A 68 -7.71 2.36 -2.10
CA THR A 68 -7.26 3.27 -3.17
C THR A 68 -8.07 4.56 -3.14
N THR A 69 -7.87 5.45 -4.11
CA THR A 69 -8.51 6.78 -4.14
C THR A 69 -9.21 7.00 -5.47
N VAL A 70 -10.36 7.68 -5.44
CA VAL A 70 -11.00 8.20 -6.65
C VAL A 70 -11.69 9.53 -6.35
N GLY A 71 -11.49 10.50 -7.23
CA GLY A 71 -12.06 11.84 -7.07
C GLY A 71 -11.71 12.45 -5.71
N GLY A 72 -12.69 12.77 -4.92
CA GLY A 72 -12.54 13.32 -3.56
C GLY A 72 -12.62 12.28 -2.43
N TYR A 73 -12.41 10.98 -2.70
CA TYR A 73 -12.62 9.91 -1.72
C TYR A 73 -11.46 8.92 -1.63
N ALA A 74 -11.08 8.55 -0.40
CA ALA A 74 -10.32 7.34 -0.10
C ALA A 74 -11.29 6.17 0.10
N LEU A 75 -11.13 5.10 -0.65
CA LEU A 75 -12.01 3.92 -0.66
C LEU A 75 -11.33 2.73 0.01
N PHE A 76 -12.11 1.98 0.80
CA PHE A 76 -11.69 0.72 1.42
C PHE A 76 -12.74 -0.34 1.11
N GLY A 77 -12.38 -1.33 0.30
CA GLY A 77 -13.31 -2.33 -0.21
C GLY A 77 -12.95 -3.77 0.13
N GLY A 78 -13.96 -4.62 0.29
CA GLY A 78 -13.80 -6.04 0.54
C GLY A 78 -13.20 -6.37 1.90
N GLY A 79 -12.45 -7.46 1.96
CA GLY A 79 -11.85 -8.00 3.17
C GLY A 79 -12.61 -9.20 3.74
N GLY A 80 -12.13 -9.77 4.82
CA GLY A 80 -12.76 -10.89 5.53
C GLY A 80 -12.79 -10.67 7.05
N TYR A 81 -13.56 -11.48 7.79
CA TYR A 81 -13.75 -11.22 9.23
C TYR A 81 -13.99 -12.45 10.12
N ASP A 82 -14.10 -13.65 9.56
CA ASP A 82 -14.36 -14.84 10.38
C ASP A 82 -13.08 -15.56 10.83
N SER A 83 -13.23 -16.50 11.77
CA SER A 83 -12.12 -17.23 12.38
C SER A 83 -11.28 -18.01 11.36
N ASP A 84 -11.85 -18.33 10.22
CA ASP A 84 -11.16 -19.00 9.11
C ASP A 84 -10.58 -18.00 8.10
N ALA A 85 -10.87 -16.69 8.24
CA ALA A 85 -10.54 -15.62 7.28
C ALA A 85 -10.92 -16.04 5.82
N ARG A 86 -11.93 -16.89 5.65
CA ARG A 86 -12.30 -17.49 4.36
C ARG A 86 -13.43 -16.75 3.68
N LYS A 87 -14.39 -16.20 4.45
CA LYS A 87 -15.52 -15.47 3.87
C LYS A 87 -15.13 -14.04 3.55
N GLY A 88 -15.33 -13.68 2.29
CA GLY A 88 -15.16 -12.30 1.83
C GLY A 88 -16.35 -11.41 2.19
N GLU A 89 -16.11 -10.09 2.16
CA GLU A 89 -17.12 -9.03 2.30
C GLU A 89 -17.25 -8.24 1.00
N ALA A 90 -18.44 -7.69 0.77
CA ALA A 90 -18.71 -6.81 -0.36
C ALA A 90 -18.74 -5.31 0.04
N ILE A 91 -18.49 -5.01 1.31
CA ILE A 91 -18.61 -3.66 1.88
C ILE A 91 -17.60 -2.72 1.23
N MET A 92 -18.04 -1.48 0.94
CA MET A 92 -17.22 -0.38 0.49
C MET A 92 -17.43 0.83 1.41
N ASP A 93 -16.40 1.21 2.15
CA ASP A 93 -16.35 2.46 2.93
C ASP A 93 -15.59 3.53 2.15
N ALA A 94 -16.11 4.75 2.13
CA ALA A 94 -15.52 5.91 1.48
C ALA A 94 -15.30 7.04 2.49
N TYR A 95 -14.14 7.68 2.45
CA TYR A 95 -13.78 8.81 3.31
C TYR A 95 -13.49 10.03 2.44
N ASN A 96 -14.17 11.13 2.71
CA ASN A 96 -13.90 12.41 2.03
C ASN A 96 -12.72 13.15 2.68
N ALA A 97 -12.34 14.30 2.12
CA ALA A 97 -11.24 15.12 2.65
C ALA A 97 -11.48 15.70 4.06
N SER A 98 -12.71 15.68 4.55
CA SER A 98 -13.04 16.00 5.96
C SER A 98 -12.97 14.79 6.88
N LEU A 99 -12.50 13.64 6.39
CA LEU A 99 -12.41 12.36 7.09
C LEU A 99 -13.77 11.81 7.54
N THR A 100 -14.84 12.28 6.93
CA THR A 100 -16.20 11.77 7.15
C THR A 100 -16.39 10.51 6.32
N ARG A 101 -16.82 9.43 6.98
CA ARG A 101 -17.16 8.18 6.30
C ARG A 101 -18.55 8.23 5.68
N THR A 102 -18.65 7.75 4.47
CA THR A 102 -19.90 7.38 3.80
C THR A 102 -19.76 5.98 3.19
N THR A 103 -20.87 5.37 2.80
CA THR A 103 -20.88 4.11 2.08
C THR A 103 -20.95 4.37 0.58
N ALA A 104 -20.20 3.60 -0.21
CA ALA A 104 -20.36 3.53 -1.65
C ALA A 104 -21.15 2.27 -2.04
N ALA A 105 -21.50 2.12 -3.29
CA ALA A 105 -22.10 0.87 -3.81
C ALA A 105 -21.19 -0.32 -3.45
N SER A 106 -21.79 -1.41 -2.94
CA SER A 106 -21.02 -2.62 -2.57
C SER A 106 -20.30 -3.21 -3.78
N LEU A 107 -19.21 -3.97 -3.55
CA LEU A 107 -18.59 -4.81 -4.58
C LEU A 107 -19.62 -5.76 -5.17
N SER A 108 -19.46 -6.14 -6.44
CA SER A 108 -20.35 -7.09 -7.13
C SER A 108 -20.32 -8.48 -6.50
N VAL A 109 -19.17 -8.86 -5.93
CA VAL A 109 -18.96 -10.15 -5.25
C VAL A 109 -18.22 -9.91 -3.94
N ALA A 110 -18.67 -10.54 -2.86
CA ALA A 110 -18.00 -10.50 -1.55
C ALA A 110 -16.66 -11.26 -1.62
N ARG A 111 -15.54 -10.56 -1.32
CA ARG A 111 -14.19 -11.11 -1.49
C ARG A 111 -13.13 -10.41 -0.66
N GLN A 112 -12.05 -11.12 -0.38
CA GLN A 112 -10.84 -10.65 0.31
C GLN A 112 -9.59 -10.94 -0.52
N GLY A 113 -8.44 -10.37 -0.13
CA GLY A 113 -7.19 -10.53 -0.88
C GLY A 113 -7.28 -9.97 -2.30
N LEU A 114 -8.17 -9.02 -2.50
CA LEU A 114 -8.29 -8.24 -3.73
C LEU A 114 -7.22 -7.15 -3.75
N THR A 115 -6.93 -6.65 -4.95
CA THR A 115 -5.96 -5.58 -5.15
C THR A 115 -6.70 -4.34 -5.64
N ALA A 116 -6.30 -3.14 -5.17
CA ALA A 116 -6.92 -1.90 -5.63
C ALA A 116 -5.88 -0.91 -6.13
N ILE A 117 -6.25 -0.13 -7.15
CA ILE A 117 -5.41 0.93 -7.72
C ILE A 117 -6.28 1.99 -8.39
N THR A 118 -5.76 3.23 -8.41
CA THR A 118 -6.35 4.33 -9.16
C THR A 118 -5.78 4.38 -10.57
N LEU A 119 -6.64 4.45 -11.58
CA LEU A 119 -6.28 4.67 -12.97
C LEU A 119 -7.11 5.82 -13.55
N GLY A 120 -6.47 6.96 -13.82
CA GLY A 120 -7.18 8.17 -14.25
C GLY A 120 -8.27 8.58 -13.24
N ASN A 121 -9.51 8.60 -13.67
CA ASN A 121 -10.66 8.97 -12.84
C ASN A 121 -11.41 7.76 -12.25
N HIS A 122 -10.77 6.58 -12.24
CA HIS A 122 -11.38 5.34 -11.78
C HIS A 122 -10.56 4.71 -10.66
N ALA A 123 -11.27 4.15 -9.66
CA ALA A 123 -10.70 3.22 -8.69
C ALA A 123 -11.09 1.80 -9.08
N LEU A 124 -10.12 0.94 -9.34
CA LEU A 124 -10.30 -0.46 -9.72
C LEU A 124 -10.08 -1.35 -8.50
N PHE A 125 -11.01 -2.25 -8.22
CA PHE A 125 -10.92 -3.32 -7.22
C PHE A 125 -10.97 -4.66 -7.93
N VAL A 126 -9.86 -5.40 -7.90
CA VAL A 126 -9.56 -6.45 -8.87
C VAL A 126 -9.25 -7.77 -8.18
N GLY A 127 -9.83 -8.85 -8.70
CA GLY A 127 -9.59 -10.20 -8.22
C GLY A 127 -10.08 -10.42 -6.79
N GLY A 128 -9.39 -11.28 -6.06
CA GLY A 128 -9.73 -11.67 -4.70
C GLY A 128 -10.31 -13.08 -4.62
N ARG A 129 -10.67 -13.49 -3.41
CA ARG A 129 -11.26 -14.81 -3.14
C ARG A 129 -12.33 -14.77 -2.06
N SER A 130 -13.20 -15.77 -2.04
CA SER A 130 -14.08 -16.09 -0.92
C SER A 130 -14.08 -17.61 -0.74
N GLY A 131 -13.75 -18.05 0.45
CA GLY A 131 -13.43 -19.47 0.67
C GLY A 131 -12.24 -19.89 -0.21
N ASP A 132 -12.41 -20.99 -0.90
CA ASP A 132 -11.42 -21.58 -1.81
C ASP A 132 -11.64 -21.17 -3.28
N THR A 133 -12.52 -20.21 -3.54
CA THR A 133 -12.81 -19.73 -4.89
C THR A 133 -12.15 -18.38 -5.14
N SER A 134 -11.28 -18.30 -6.14
CA SER A 134 -10.74 -17.05 -6.64
C SER A 134 -11.63 -16.45 -7.72
N PHE A 135 -11.66 -15.12 -7.80
CA PHE A 135 -12.45 -14.35 -8.75
C PHE A 135 -11.57 -13.59 -9.73
N GLY A 136 -12.05 -13.43 -10.97
CA GLY A 136 -11.48 -12.53 -11.97
C GLY A 136 -12.11 -11.14 -11.98
N THR A 137 -13.13 -10.93 -11.18
CA THR A 137 -14.01 -9.75 -11.18
C THR A 137 -13.25 -8.45 -10.99
N VAL A 138 -13.62 -7.44 -11.76
CA VAL A 138 -13.08 -6.07 -11.70
C VAL A 138 -14.24 -5.12 -11.46
N ASP A 139 -14.37 -4.62 -10.24
CA ASP A 139 -15.27 -3.53 -9.89
C ASP A 139 -14.57 -2.18 -10.07
N VAL A 140 -15.25 -1.24 -10.68
CA VAL A 140 -14.74 0.09 -11.01
C VAL A 140 -15.64 1.15 -10.39
N TYR A 141 -15.04 2.08 -9.66
CA TYR A 141 -15.75 3.22 -9.07
C TYR A 141 -15.28 4.52 -9.69
N ASP A 142 -16.23 5.41 -9.96
CA ASP A 142 -15.99 6.79 -10.38
C ASP A 142 -16.00 7.76 -9.19
N ALA A 143 -15.79 9.05 -9.48
CA ALA A 143 -15.80 10.12 -8.47
C ALA A 143 -17.17 10.35 -7.79
N SER A 144 -18.26 9.83 -8.36
CA SER A 144 -19.61 9.87 -7.77
C SER A 144 -19.89 8.65 -6.90
N LEU A 145 -18.90 7.75 -6.72
CA LEU A 145 -19.00 6.47 -6.00
C LEU A 145 -19.96 5.48 -6.67
N THR A 146 -20.24 5.69 -7.95
CA THR A 146 -21.02 4.74 -8.76
C THR A 146 -20.12 3.57 -9.15
N ARG A 147 -20.64 2.35 -8.99
CA ARG A 147 -19.95 1.12 -9.36
C ARG A 147 -20.37 0.65 -10.73
N THR A 148 -19.38 0.31 -11.55
CA THR A 148 -19.51 -0.47 -12.77
C THR A 148 -18.57 -1.67 -12.71
N THR A 149 -18.54 -2.50 -13.75
CA THR A 149 -17.59 -3.60 -13.88
C THR A 149 -16.84 -3.50 -15.20
N ALA A 150 -15.57 -3.89 -15.19
CA ALA A 150 -14.78 -4.05 -16.41
C ALA A 150 -14.62 -5.54 -16.76
N THR A 151 -14.02 -5.82 -17.92
CA THR A 151 -13.65 -7.19 -18.32
C THR A 151 -12.85 -7.85 -17.21
N GLU A 152 -13.18 -9.08 -16.86
CA GLU A 152 -12.48 -9.85 -15.82
C GLU A 152 -10.99 -10.06 -16.14
N LEU A 153 -10.19 -10.38 -15.13
CA LEU A 153 -8.81 -10.84 -15.28
C LEU A 153 -8.75 -12.06 -16.20
N SER A 154 -7.64 -12.23 -16.92
CA SER A 154 -7.39 -13.40 -17.78
C SER A 154 -7.42 -14.73 -17.00
N ILE A 155 -7.01 -14.67 -15.72
CA ILE A 155 -7.05 -15.80 -14.78
C ILE A 155 -7.59 -15.26 -13.45
N ALA A 156 -8.65 -15.88 -12.92
CA ALA A 156 -9.20 -15.59 -11.60
C ALA A 156 -8.13 -15.83 -10.52
N ARG A 157 -7.83 -14.79 -9.69
CA ARG A 157 -6.74 -14.84 -8.70
C ARG A 157 -6.90 -13.81 -7.59
N CYS A 158 -6.25 -14.08 -6.47
CA CYS A 158 -6.08 -13.17 -5.33
C CYS A 158 -4.60 -12.87 -5.08
N ASP A 159 -4.31 -11.94 -4.17
CA ASP A 159 -2.97 -11.60 -3.71
C ASP A 159 -2.00 -11.20 -4.85
N SER A 160 -2.51 -10.55 -5.90
CA SER A 160 -1.74 -9.93 -6.97
C SER A 160 -1.19 -8.57 -6.54
N ALA A 161 -0.15 -8.10 -7.21
CA ALA A 161 0.35 -6.74 -7.06
C ALA A 161 -0.22 -5.83 -8.17
N ALA A 162 -0.28 -4.51 -7.90
CA ALA A 162 -0.67 -3.53 -8.90
C ALA A 162 0.33 -2.38 -9.01
N ALA A 163 0.48 -1.84 -10.23
CA ALA A 163 1.24 -0.64 -10.51
C ALA A 163 0.67 0.06 -11.75
N VAL A 164 0.88 1.38 -11.86
CA VAL A 164 0.47 2.17 -13.02
C VAL A 164 1.68 2.53 -13.87
N VAL A 165 1.53 2.47 -15.20
CA VAL A 165 2.50 3.01 -16.15
C VAL A 165 1.79 3.66 -17.32
N GLY A 166 2.13 4.91 -17.61
CA GLY A 166 1.43 5.69 -18.64
C GLY A 166 -0.08 5.70 -18.40
N SER A 167 -0.85 5.21 -19.36
CA SER A 167 -2.31 5.08 -19.30
C SER A 167 -2.81 3.70 -18.86
N TYR A 168 -1.94 2.86 -18.30
CA TYR A 168 -2.28 1.49 -17.94
C TYR A 168 -2.14 1.24 -16.43
N ALA A 169 -3.10 0.51 -15.87
CA ALA A 169 -2.97 -0.18 -14.58
C ALA A 169 -2.65 -1.65 -14.84
N LEU A 170 -1.54 -2.13 -14.31
CA LEU A 170 -1.08 -3.52 -14.45
C LEU A 170 -1.35 -4.28 -13.15
N PHE A 171 -1.84 -5.52 -13.30
CA PHE A 171 -2.05 -6.47 -12.21
C PHE A 171 -1.23 -7.72 -12.49
N ALA A 172 -0.22 -7.97 -11.64
CA ALA A 172 0.79 -8.99 -11.87
C ALA A 172 0.81 -10.05 -10.78
N GLY A 173 1.07 -11.31 -11.19
CA GLY A 173 1.15 -12.43 -10.27
C GLY A 173 -0.17 -12.73 -9.58
N GLY A 174 -0.09 -13.21 -8.33
CA GLY A 174 -1.22 -13.66 -7.53
C GLY A 174 -1.32 -15.18 -7.49
N ARG A 175 -2.36 -15.69 -6.82
CA ARG A 175 -2.63 -17.13 -6.76
C ARG A 175 -4.07 -17.44 -7.10
N ARG A 176 -4.29 -18.58 -7.73
CA ARG A 176 -5.60 -19.15 -8.03
C ARG A 176 -5.90 -20.27 -7.04
N ASN A 177 -7.05 -20.20 -6.40
CA ASN A 177 -7.64 -21.27 -5.61
C ASN A 177 -8.91 -21.75 -6.33
N ASN A 178 -9.12 -23.04 -6.44
CA ASN A 178 -10.32 -23.63 -7.04
C ASN A 178 -10.93 -24.76 -6.19
N GLY A 179 -10.62 -24.77 -4.89
CA GLY A 179 -11.08 -25.80 -3.94
C GLY A 179 -10.16 -27.03 -3.87
N LEU A 180 -9.51 -27.39 -4.97
CA LEU A 180 -8.62 -28.57 -5.05
C LEU A 180 -7.14 -28.16 -5.10
N PHE A 181 -6.85 -27.02 -5.72
CA PHE A 181 -5.48 -26.56 -5.96
C PHE A 181 -5.30 -25.10 -5.57
N THR A 182 -4.12 -24.76 -5.06
CA THR A 182 -3.62 -23.40 -4.94
C THR A 182 -2.36 -23.26 -5.79
N MET A 183 -2.41 -22.42 -6.81
CA MET A 183 -1.31 -22.23 -7.76
C MET A 183 -0.99 -20.76 -7.91
N SER A 184 0.29 -20.42 -7.74
CA SER A 184 0.82 -19.10 -8.07
C SER A 184 0.72 -18.85 -9.57
N GLN A 185 0.62 -17.58 -9.97
CA GLN A 185 0.43 -17.16 -11.34
C GLN A 185 1.55 -16.21 -11.78
N SER A 186 1.89 -16.24 -13.06
CA SER A 186 2.80 -15.26 -13.69
C SER A 186 2.07 -14.24 -14.57
N ALA A 187 0.76 -14.37 -14.74
CA ALA A 187 -0.05 -13.53 -15.59
C ALA A 187 0.06 -12.04 -15.22
N VAL A 188 0.10 -11.19 -16.25
CA VAL A 188 0.06 -9.72 -16.11
C VAL A 188 -1.07 -9.21 -17.00
N ASP A 189 -2.16 -8.76 -16.36
CA ASP A 189 -3.27 -8.07 -17.04
C ASP A 189 -3.08 -6.56 -16.95
N ALA A 190 -3.30 -5.86 -18.05
CA ALA A 190 -3.22 -4.41 -18.17
C ALA A 190 -4.57 -3.83 -18.59
N TYR A 191 -5.06 -2.82 -17.84
CA TYR A 191 -6.28 -2.08 -18.17
C TYR A 191 -5.90 -0.65 -18.55
N ASN A 192 -6.37 -0.18 -19.69
CA ASN A 192 -6.20 1.20 -20.08
C ASN A 192 -7.27 2.11 -19.44
N THR A 193 -7.18 3.42 -19.64
CA THR A 193 -8.14 4.40 -19.09
C THR A 193 -9.57 4.25 -19.63
N SER A 194 -9.77 3.54 -20.75
CA SER A 194 -11.08 3.14 -21.27
C SER A 194 -11.55 1.80 -20.69
N LEU A 195 -10.83 1.26 -19.68
CA LEU A 195 -11.12 0.00 -18.99
C LEU A 195 -11.05 -1.24 -19.91
N THR A 196 -10.41 -1.11 -21.06
CA THR A 196 -10.14 -2.25 -21.96
C THR A 196 -8.96 -3.04 -21.42
N ARG A 197 -9.15 -4.36 -21.28
CA ARG A 197 -8.09 -5.28 -20.84
C ARG A 197 -7.26 -5.77 -22.01
N THR A 198 -5.95 -5.77 -21.80
CA THR A 198 -4.97 -6.53 -22.59
C THR A 198 -4.07 -7.30 -21.64
N THR A 199 -3.24 -8.20 -22.18
CA THR A 199 -2.22 -8.92 -21.42
C THR A 199 -0.84 -8.40 -21.78
N ALA A 200 0.03 -8.20 -20.76
CA ALA A 200 1.44 -7.91 -20.98
C ALA A 200 2.26 -9.21 -20.89
N THR A 201 3.55 -9.12 -21.20
CA THR A 201 4.49 -10.24 -21.01
C THR A 201 4.38 -10.78 -19.58
N PRO A 202 4.20 -12.09 -19.37
CA PRO A 202 4.13 -12.65 -18.03
C PRO A 202 5.39 -12.40 -17.19
N LEU A 203 5.26 -12.45 -15.86
CA LEU A 203 6.40 -12.51 -14.96
C LEU A 203 7.25 -13.76 -15.27
N PRO A 204 8.56 -13.74 -14.96
CA PRO A 204 9.45 -14.87 -15.27
C PRO A 204 9.17 -16.12 -14.42
N SER A 205 8.42 -15.97 -13.36
CA SER A 205 8.03 -17.04 -12.43
C SER A 205 6.61 -16.86 -11.93
N ASN A 206 5.96 -17.94 -11.60
CA ASN A 206 4.67 -17.92 -10.91
C ASN A 206 4.89 -17.43 -9.48
N VAL A 207 4.27 -16.31 -9.10
CA VAL A 207 4.42 -15.72 -7.77
C VAL A 207 3.11 -15.13 -7.27
N TYR A 208 2.92 -15.13 -5.96
CA TYR A 208 1.88 -14.39 -5.24
C TYR A 208 2.51 -13.52 -4.16
N ALA A 209 1.76 -12.56 -3.62
CA ALA A 209 2.23 -11.64 -2.58
C ALA A 209 3.54 -10.93 -2.93
N CYS A 210 3.73 -10.64 -4.22
CA CYS A 210 4.73 -9.70 -4.71
C CYS A 210 4.27 -8.26 -4.44
N ALA A 211 5.19 -7.30 -4.50
CA ALA A 211 4.86 -5.89 -4.39
C ALA A 211 4.99 -5.18 -5.74
N GLY A 212 4.18 -4.12 -5.94
CA GLY A 212 4.19 -3.32 -7.16
C GLY A 212 4.19 -1.83 -6.86
N GLY A 213 4.85 -1.05 -7.71
CA GLY A 213 4.88 0.40 -7.63
C GLY A 213 5.41 1.02 -8.91
N THR A 214 5.42 2.35 -8.99
CA THR A 214 5.79 3.10 -10.20
C THR A 214 7.01 3.97 -9.95
N VAL A 215 7.97 3.97 -10.87
CA VAL A 215 9.11 4.89 -10.85
C VAL A 215 9.62 5.13 -12.27
N GLY A 216 9.97 6.37 -12.60
CA GLY A 216 10.67 6.71 -13.86
C GLY A 216 9.95 6.31 -15.14
N GLY A 217 8.61 6.23 -15.13
CA GLY A 217 7.86 5.77 -16.30
C GLY A 217 7.74 4.25 -16.42
N TYR A 218 8.06 3.50 -15.35
CA TYR A 218 7.92 2.06 -15.27
C TYR A 218 6.94 1.63 -14.18
N ALA A 219 6.12 0.62 -14.49
CA ALA A 219 5.47 -0.22 -13.47
C ALA A 219 6.45 -1.32 -13.07
N VAL A 220 6.80 -1.40 -11.79
CA VAL A 220 7.82 -2.33 -11.29
C VAL A 220 7.20 -3.30 -10.29
N PHE A 221 7.47 -4.59 -10.50
CA PHE A 221 7.02 -5.68 -9.64
C PHE A 221 8.22 -6.43 -9.08
N SER A 222 8.18 -6.75 -7.78
CA SER A 222 9.31 -7.37 -7.10
C SER A 222 8.91 -8.50 -6.17
N GLY A 223 9.81 -9.46 -5.99
CA GLY A 223 9.71 -10.53 -5.03
C GLY A 223 8.50 -11.44 -5.26
N GLY A 224 7.86 -11.82 -4.18
CA GLY A 224 6.76 -12.78 -4.13
C GLY A 224 7.22 -14.17 -3.71
N SER A 225 6.28 -15.05 -3.47
CA SER A 225 6.52 -16.47 -3.15
C SER A 225 5.88 -17.35 -4.21
N SER A 226 6.49 -18.47 -4.52
CA SER A 226 5.91 -19.47 -5.39
C SER A 226 5.33 -20.61 -4.57
N MET A 227 4.13 -21.02 -4.93
CA MET A 227 3.44 -22.16 -4.37
C MET A 227 2.76 -22.93 -5.48
N ASN A 228 2.91 -24.22 -5.48
CA ASN A 228 2.15 -25.15 -6.29
C ASN A 228 1.67 -26.27 -5.38
N SER A 229 0.39 -26.32 -5.06
CA SER A 229 -0.19 -27.42 -4.28
C SER A 229 -1.31 -28.03 -5.09
N ASP A 230 -1.16 -29.30 -5.40
CA ASP A 230 -2.26 -30.16 -5.79
C ASP A 230 -2.68 -31.06 -4.61
N SER A 231 -3.71 -31.86 -4.78
CA SER A 231 -4.20 -32.76 -3.72
C SER A 231 -3.19 -33.82 -3.24
N THR A 232 -2.04 -33.94 -3.92
CA THR A 232 -1.01 -34.95 -3.68
C THR A 232 0.36 -34.36 -3.32
N LEU A 233 0.68 -33.14 -3.76
CA LEU A 233 1.98 -32.49 -3.57
C LEU A 233 1.84 -31.01 -3.21
N VAL A 234 2.48 -30.57 -2.14
CA VAL A 234 2.66 -29.16 -1.79
C VAL A 234 4.11 -28.79 -2.08
N GLU A 235 4.38 -28.17 -3.22
CA GLU A 235 5.69 -27.55 -3.52
C GLU A 235 5.65 -26.07 -3.15
N THR A 236 6.32 -25.70 -2.07
CA THR A 236 6.64 -24.31 -1.78
C THR A 236 8.05 -24.03 -2.28
N ILE A 237 8.17 -23.38 -3.43
CA ILE A 237 9.46 -23.04 -4.05
C ILE A 237 10.16 -21.89 -3.27
N GLY A 238 9.44 -21.22 -2.40
CA GLY A 238 9.98 -20.17 -1.53
C GLY A 238 9.85 -18.75 -2.09
N ALA A 239 10.45 -17.82 -1.38
CA ALA A 239 10.45 -16.40 -1.75
C ALA A 239 11.40 -16.12 -2.90
N MET A 240 11.09 -15.09 -3.70
CA MET A 240 11.84 -14.69 -4.88
C MET A 240 12.53 -13.33 -4.68
N GLU A 241 13.62 -13.12 -5.43
CA GLU A 241 14.33 -11.83 -5.50
C GLU A 241 14.12 -11.08 -6.82
N MET A 242 13.24 -11.60 -7.68
CA MET A 242 13.02 -11.02 -9.01
C MET A 242 12.56 -9.57 -8.95
N VAL A 243 12.98 -8.76 -9.93
CA VAL A 243 12.41 -7.44 -10.21
C VAL A 243 12.17 -7.30 -11.71
N ARG A 244 10.92 -6.95 -12.07
CA ARG A 244 10.50 -6.73 -13.45
C ARG A 244 9.87 -5.35 -13.59
N ALA A 245 10.29 -4.65 -14.63
CA ALA A 245 9.77 -3.34 -14.99
C ALA A 245 9.04 -3.44 -16.33
N TYR A 246 7.90 -2.75 -16.44
CA TYR A 246 7.09 -2.63 -17.65
C TYR A 246 7.00 -1.16 -18.02
N ASP A 247 7.31 -0.84 -19.26
CA ASP A 247 7.15 0.51 -19.83
C ASP A 247 5.70 0.75 -20.32
N SER A 248 5.41 1.95 -20.82
CA SER A 248 4.09 2.32 -21.34
C SER A 248 3.67 1.58 -22.61
N SER A 249 4.59 0.86 -23.29
CA SER A 249 4.29 -0.04 -24.39
C SER A 249 4.02 -1.48 -23.90
N LEU A 250 4.00 -1.70 -22.59
CA LEU A 250 3.84 -3.01 -21.92
C LEU A 250 5.00 -3.99 -22.21
N THR A 251 6.14 -3.47 -22.65
CA THR A 251 7.35 -4.24 -22.81
C THR A 251 8.04 -4.43 -21.46
N SER A 252 8.42 -5.68 -21.17
CA SER A 252 9.07 -5.99 -19.88
C SER A 252 10.58 -6.02 -19.98
N SER A 253 11.25 -5.48 -18.98
CA SER A 253 12.69 -5.53 -18.78
C SER A 253 13.05 -6.06 -17.40
N LYS A 254 14.26 -6.62 -17.28
CA LYS A 254 14.81 -7.06 -15.99
C LYS A 254 15.50 -5.88 -15.32
N ALA A 255 15.17 -5.62 -14.07
CA ALA A 255 15.94 -4.72 -13.20
C ALA A 255 16.89 -5.53 -12.29
N ALA A 256 17.78 -4.84 -11.56
CA ALA A 256 18.61 -5.47 -10.54
C ALA A 256 17.74 -6.23 -9.54
N PRO A 257 18.04 -7.48 -9.18
CA PRO A 257 17.22 -8.24 -8.23
C PRO A 257 17.26 -7.62 -6.84
N LEU A 258 16.29 -7.96 -5.97
CA LEU A 258 16.35 -7.63 -4.55
C LEU A 258 17.60 -8.26 -3.92
N SER A 259 18.12 -7.67 -2.84
CA SER A 259 19.30 -8.18 -2.12
C SER A 259 19.06 -9.54 -1.45
N CYS A 260 17.81 -9.85 -1.17
CA CYS A 260 17.40 -11.16 -0.68
C CYS A 260 15.96 -11.48 -1.11
N PRO A 261 15.64 -12.78 -1.28
CA PRO A 261 14.29 -13.23 -1.60
C PRO A 261 13.30 -12.82 -0.53
N ARG A 262 12.12 -12.31 -0.94
CA ARG A 262 11.05 -11.89 -0.03
C ARG A 262 9.67 -11.91 -0.64
N ALA A 263 8.66 -12.13 0.18
CA ALA A 263 7.25 -12.00 -0.13
C ALA A 263 6.53 -11.17 0.95
N VAL A 264 5.30 -10.76 0.68
CA VAL A 264 4.45 -10.00 1.64
C VAL A 264 5.12 -8.71 2.12
N HIS A 265 5.98 -8.14 1.30
CA HIS A 265 6.58 -6.81 1.49
C HIS A 265 5.68 -5.75 0.87
N SER A 266 5.97 -4.48 1.13
CA SER A 266 5.18 -3.38 0.63
C SER A 266 6.01 -2.44 -0.23
N ALA A 267 5.33 -1.67 -1.11
CA ALA A 267 5.96 -0.73 -2.02
C ALA A 267 5.37 0.67 -1.86
N ALA A 268 6.21 1.70 -1.93
CA ALA A 268 5.78 3.09 -1.97
C ALA A 268 6.74 3.92 -2.83
N THR A 269 6.18 4.83 -3.64
CA THR A 269 6.97 5.75 -4.45
C THR A 269 7.09 7.10 -3.76
N ILE A 270 8.29 7.65 -3.69
CA ILE A 270 8.55 8.98 -3.16
C ILE A 270 9.57 9.73 -4.05
N GLY A 271 9.16 10.86 -4.62
CA GLY A 271 9.97 11.57 -5.61
C GLY A 271 10.34 10.65 -6.78
N ASN A 272 11.64 10.49 -7.03
CA ASN A 272 12.17 9.63 -8.08
C ASN A 272 12.61 8.24 -7.57
N HIS A 273 12.07 7.80 -6.44
CA HIS A 273 12.41 6.53 -5.82
C HIS A 273 11.20 5.67 -5.58
N LEU A 274 11.28 4.39 -5.96
CA LEU A 274 10.36 3.34 -5.54
C LEU A 274 11.02 2.53 -4.43
N LEU A 275 10.41 2.49 -3.28
CA LEU A 275 10.89 1.75 -2.11
C LEU A 275 10.15 0.42 -1.99
N PHE A 276 10.90 -0.67 -1.76
CA PHE A 276 10.40 -1.97 -1.35
C PHE A 276 10.87 -2.25 0.09
N ALA A 277 9.94 -2.44 1.01
CA ALA A 277 10.23 -2.47 2.44
C ALA A 277 9.69 -3.71 3.15
N GLY A 278 10.50 -4.30 4.02
CA GLY A 278 10.14 -5.44 4.85
C GLY A 278 9.96 -6.73 4.07
N GLY A 279 9.05 -7.58 4.54
CA GLY A 279 8.73 -8.86 3.94
C GLY A 279 9.17 -10.06 4.77
N TYR A 280 8.97 -11.24 4.22
CA TYR A 280 9.32 -12.52 4.80
C TYR A 280 10.08 -13.38 3.80
N ASN A 281 11.21 -13.89 4.19
CA ASN A 281 11.99 -14.87 3.43
C ASN A 281 11.62 -16.27 3.92
N SER A 282 10.79 -16.97 3.17
CA SER A 282 10.30 -18.31 3.52
C SER A 282 11.39 -19.37 3.51
N THR A 283 12.47 -19.18 2.73
CA THR A 283 13.61 -20.11 2.69
C THR A 283 14.42 -20.08 3.98
N THR A 284 14.60 -18.90 4.58
CA THR A 284 15.38 -18.72 5.81
C THR A 284 14.52 -18.59 7.07
N GLY A 285 13.19 -18.50 6.93
CA GLY A 285 12.25 -18.28 8.03
C GLY A 285 12.35 -16.89 8.68
N LYS A 286 12.94 -15.89 8.00
CA LYS A 286 13.23 -14.58 8.60
C LYS A 286 12.28 -13.49 8.11
N TYR A 287 11.81 -12.68 9.02
CA TYR A 287 11.22 -11.35 8.73
C TYR A 287 12.33 -10.36 8.41
N LEU A 288 12.05 -9.38 7.57
CA LEU A 288 13.04 -8.46 7.05
C LEU A 288 12.74 -7.02 7.48
N SER A 289 13.80 -6.28 7.81
CA SER A 289 13.76 -4.82 8.03
C SER A 289 14.31 -4.03 6.85
N THR A 290 14.92 -4.70 5.88
CA THR A 290 15.59 -4.05 4.74
C THR A 290 14.63 -3.25 3.89
N VAL A 291 15.10 -2.08 3.43
CA VAL A 291 14.42 -1.18 2.51
C VAL A 291 15.30 -0.95 1.30
N GLU A 292 14.82 -1.35 0.15
CA GLU A 292 15.53 -1.19 -1.12
C GLU A 292 14.84 -0.13 -1.97
N SER A 293 15.64 0.72 -2.59
CA SER A 293 15.21 1.82 -3.45
C SER A 293 15.61 1.55 -4.88
N TYR A 294 14.71 1.81 -5.81
CA TYR A 294 14.98 1.84 -7.24
C TYR A 294 14.72 3.25 -7.76
N ASP A 295 15.67 3.80 -8.50
CA ASP A 295 15.52 5.10 -9.16
C ASP A 295 14.85 4.98 -10.54
N ALA A 296 14.71 6.11 -11.24
CA ALA A 296 14.12 6.18 -12.57
C ALA A 296 14.91 5.39 -13.65
N SER A 297 16.18 5.06 -13.39
CA SER A 297 17.03 4.22 -14.24
C SER A 297 16.99 2.75 -13.84
N LEU A 298 16.11 2.39 -12.88
CA LEU A 298 15.99 1.05 -12.30
C LEU A 298 17.27 0.58 -11.59
N THR A 299 18.12 1.54 -11.17
CA THR A 299 19.31 1.26 -10.37
C THR A 299 18.90 1.04 -8.93
N ARG A 300 19.33 -0.09 -8.36
CA ARG A 300 19.05 -0.45 -6.96
C ARG A 300 20.04 0.22 -6.00
N SER A 301 19.51 0.75 -4.91
CA SER A 301 20.25 1.17 -3.72
C SER A 301 19.53 0.70 -2.44
N THR A 302 20.15 0.87 -1.29
CA THR A 302 19.55 0.57 0.01
C THR A 302 19.25 1.86 0.76
N ALA A 303 18.09 1.93 1.40
CA ALA A 303 17.75 2.98 2.35
C ALA A 303 17.97 2.49 3.80
N VAL A 304 17.81 3.40 4.77
CA VAL A 304 17.82 3.04 6.20
C VAL A 304 16.74 2.00 6.48
N GLU A 305 17.06 0.96 7.22
CA GLU A 305 16.13 -0.13 7.53
C GLU A 305 14.89 0.34 8.31
N LEU A 306 13.80 -0.42 8.21
CA LEU A 306 12.62 -0.27 9.07
C LEU A 306 13.02 -0.40 10.55
N SER A 307 12.24 0.22 11.43
CA SER A 307 12.44 0.14 12.90
C SER A 307 12.29 -1.27 13.47
N SER A 308 11.66 -2.18 12.72
CA SER A 308 11.57 -3.60 13.04
C SER A 308 11.40 -4.46 11.79
N ALA A 309 11.96 -5.66 11.80
CA ALA A 309 11.74 -6.66 10.78
C ALA A 309 10.28 -7.13 10.80
N LYS A 310 9.56 -7.04 9.67
CA LYS A 310 8.11 -7.29 9.60
C LYS A 310 7.63 -7.55 8.18
N ASN A 311 6.52 -8.28 8.05
CA ASN A 311 5.79 -8.46 6.79
C ASN A 311 4.34 -7.96 6.90
N GLY A 312 3.59 -7.95 5.80
CA GLY A 312 2.17 -7.60 5.76
C GLY A 312 1.85 -6.20 6.27
N LEU A 313 2.78 -5.28 6.05
CA LEU A 313 2.64 -3.86 6.32
C LEU A 313 1.88 -3.18 5.17
N ALA A 314 1.18 -2.10 5.47
CA ALA A 314 0.61 -1.22 4.46
C ALA A 314 1.53 -0.04 4.19
N SER A 315 1.43 0.53 2.98
CA SER A 315 2.20 1.71 2.59
C SER A 315 1.33 2.79 1.97
N ALA A 316 1.67 4.04 2.22
CA ALA A 316 1.03 5.19 1.61
C ALA A 316 2.05 6.30 1.39
N THR A 317 1.88 7.07 0.32
CA THR A 317 2.67 8.27 0.09
C THR A 317 1.79 9.50 0.22
N VAL A 318 2.12 10.38 1.15
CA VAL A 318 1.42 11.64 1.37
C VAL A 318 2.44 12.78 1.53
N GLY A 319 2.24 13.86 0.78
CA GLY A 319 3.18 14.96 0.73
C GLY A 319 4.58 14.53 0.31
N GLU A 320 5.57 14.74 1.15
CA GLU A 320 6.97 14.40 0.91
C GLU A 320 7.40 13.12 1.65
N TYR A 321 6.46 12.23 2.04
CA TYR A 321 6.75 11.04 2.82
C TYR A 321 6.09 9.79 2.25
N ALA A 322 6.91 8.75 2.03
CA ALA A 322 6.47 7.37 1.87
C ALA A 322 6.44 6.71 3.24
N MET A 323 5.30 6.23 3.68
CA MET A 323 5.06 5.64 5.00
C MET A 323 4.85 4.14 4.90
N PHE A 324 5.40 3.38 5.86
CA PHE A 324 5.24 1.94 6.01
C PHE A 324 4.74 1.64 7.41
N ALA A 325 3.51 1.15 7.52
CA ALA A 325 2.77 1.06 8.77
C ALA A 325 2.32 -0.36 9.11
N GLY A 326 2.36 -0.70 10.40
CA GLY A 326 1.88 -1.98 10.90
C GLY A 326 2.75 -3.15 10.50
N GLY A 327 2.15 -4.34 10.46
CA GLY A 327 2.79 -5.58 10.05
C GLY A 327 2.85 -6.63 11.15
N TYR A 328 3.57 -7.72 10.86
CA TYR A 328 3.72 -8.89 11.71
C TYR A 328 5.19 -9.35 11.73
N LYS A 329 5.72 -9.74 12.91
CA LYS A 329 7.12 -10.08 13.10
C LYS A 329 7.38 -11.46 13.78
N GLY A 330 6.39 -12.35 13.83
CA GLY A 330 6.57 -13.70 14.36
C GLY A 330 5.60 -14.10 15.49
N ASN A 331 5.80 -15.28 16.07
CA ASN A 331 4.84 -15.99 16.92
C ASN A 331 4.87 -15.58 18.41
N SER A 332 5.18 -14.33 18.75
CA SER A 332 5.10 -13.81 20.13
C SER A 332 3.83 -12.97 20.36
N ASP A 333 3.51 -12.68 21.60
CA ASP A 333 2.40 -11.81 21.95
C ASP A 333 2.56 -10.38 21.42
N ALA A 334 3.82 -9.93 21.20
CA ALA A 334 4.17 -8.66 20.59
C ALA A 334 4.40 -8.76 19.05
N ALA A 335 3.82 -9.77 18.41
CA ALA A 335 4.05 -10.04 16.98
C ALA A 335 3.41 -9.00 16.03
N TYR A 336 2.31 -8.39 16.45
CA TYR A 336 1.61 -7.35 15.68
C TYR A 336 2.21 -5.98 15.93
N VAL A 337 2.71 -5.36 14.88
CA VAL A 337 3.54 -4.15 14.98
C VAL A 337 2.68 -2.91 14.77
N ALA A 338 2.90 -1.86 15.59
CA ALA A 338 2.25 -0.56 15.45
C ALA A 338 3.14 0.50 14.79
N THR A 339 4.45 0.24 14.65
CA THR A 339 5.41 1.23 14.16
C THR A 339 5.09 1.73 12.75
N VAL A 340 5.31 3.03 12.54
CA VAL A 340 5.18 3.70 11.25
C VAL A 340 6.51 4.36 10.92
N ASP A 341 7.18 3.85 9.90
CA ASP A 341 8.43 4.39 9.36
C ASP A 341 8.12 5.24 8.12
N ALA A 342 8.63 6.46 8.06
CA ALA A 342 8.43 7.39 6.96
C ALA A 342 9.77 7.77 6.33
N TYR A 343 9.82 7.79 5.00
CA TYR A 343 10.99 8.14 4.19
C TYR A 343 10.68 9.37 3.35
N ASN A 344 11.53 10.37 3.38
CA ASN A 344 11.41 11.54 2.51
C ASN A 344 12.11 11.33 1.16
N THR A 345 12.07 12.33 0.28
CA THR A 345 12.70 12.29 -1.06
C THR A 345 14.22 12.14 -1.03
N ALA A 346 14.89 12.42 0.10
CA ALA A 346 16.32 12.17 0.32
C ALA A 346 16.58 10.81 0.96
N LEU A 347 15.58 9.93 1.05
CA LEU A 347 15.60 8.61 1.68
C LEU A 347 16.00 8.66 3.17
N THR A 348 15.82 9.81 3.80
CA THR A 348 16.02 9.95 5.26
C THR A 348 14.80 9.39 5.97
N LYS A 349 15.04 8.49 6.92
CA LYS A 349 13.98 7.88 7.72
C LYS A 349 13.60 8.75 8.92
N THR A 350 12.29 8.84 9.17
CA THR A 350 11.71 9.38 10.41
C THR A 350 10.72 8.36 10.94
N THR A 351 10.81 8.03 12.23
CA THR A 351 9.78 7.22 12.89
C THR A 351 8.62 8.12 13.28
N MET A 352 7.43 7.80 12.78
CA MET A 352 6.19 8.51 13.09
C MET A 352 5.60 7.98 14.39
N PRO A 353 4.65 8.71 15.02
CA PRO A 353 3.85 8.13 16.09
C PRO A 353 3.18 6.83 15.65
N ASP A 354 3.12 5.86 16.54
CA ASP A 354 2.60 4.53 16.26
C ASP A 354 1.12 4.53 15.85
N LEU A 355 0.70 3.52 15.11
CA LEU A 355 -0.71 3.17 14.95
C LEU A 355 -1.36 3.02 16.33
N SER A 356 -2.65 3.30 16.44
CA SER A 356 -3.40 3.15 17.70
C SER A 356 -3.41 1.70 18.20
N VAL A 357 -3.29 0.73 17.28
CA VAL A 357 -3.18 -0.71 17.58
C VAL A 357 -2.22 -1.36 16.58
N GLY A 358 -1.28 -2.17 17.09
CA GLY A 358 -0.42 -3.01 16.25
C GLY A 358 -1.25 -4.02 15.48
N ARG A 359 -1.12 -4.08 14.14
CA ARG A 359 -1.98 -4.91 13.29
C ARG A 359 -1.36 -5.28 11.95
N TYR A 360 -1.82 -6.39 11.41
CA TYR A 360 -1.41 -7.02 10.15
C TYR A 360 -2.58 -7.06 9.16
N GLY A 361 -2.29 -7.07 7.87
CA GLY A 361 -3.31 -7.20 6.83
C GLY A 361 -4.27 -6.01 6.74
N LEU A 362 -3.78 -4.83 7.13
CA LEU A 362 -4.44 -3.55 6.99
C LEU A 362 -4.28 -3.03 5.56
N ALA A 363 -5.16 -2.12 5.15
CA ALA A 363 -5.06 -1.41 3.88
C ALA A 363 -4.73 0.07 4.10
N SER A 364 -4.30 0.74 3.02
CA SER A 364 -4.05 2.17 3.01
C SER A 364 -4.71 2.86 1.83
N ALA A 365 -5.06 4.12 2.01
CA ALA A 365 -5.50 5.02 0.94
C ALA A 365 -5.10 6.46 1.29
N VAL A 366 -5.04 7.33 0.28
CA VAL A 366 -4.66 8.74 0.48
C VAL A 366 -5.80 9.63 0.04
N ILE A 367 -6.13 10.65 0.84
CA ILE A 367 -7.10 11.68 0.47
C ILE A 367 -6.59 13.06 0.85
N GLY A 368 -6.40 13.92 -0.15
CA GLY A 368 -5.80 15.23 0.07
C GLY A 368 -4.44 15.12 0.75
N ASP A 369 -4.33 15.67 1.94
CA ASP A 369 -3.11 15.71 2.75
C ASP A 369 -3.05 14.59 3.79
N TYR A 370 -3.90 13.58 3.69
CA TYR A 370 -4.03 12.50 4.67
C TYR A 370 -3.73 11.14 4.07
N ALA A 371 -2.88 10.38 4.76
CA ALA A 371 -2.74 8.94 4.58
C ALA A 371 -3.59 8.23 5.64
N LEU A 372 -4.48 7.34 5.22
CA LEU A 372 -5.35 6.55 6.05
C LEU A 372 -4.86 5.10 6.05
N PHE A 373 -4.77 4.50 7.26
CA PHE A 373 -4.46 3.08 7.45
C PHE A 373 -5.64 2.44 8.16
N ALA A 374 -6.29 1.45 7.53
CA ALA A 374 -7.59 0.96 7.93
C ALA A 374 -7.65 -0.56 8.08
N GLY A 375 -8.43 -1.05 9.04
CA GLY A 375 -8.69 -2.46 9.25
C GLY A 375 -7.48 -3.26 9.73
N GLY A 376 -7.47 -4.56 9.45
CA GLY A 376 -6.43 -5.48 9.85
C GLY A 376 -6.83 -6.38 11.03
N ILE A 377 -5.87 -7.16 11.51
CA ILE A 377 -6.02 -8.04 12.67
C ILE A 377 -4.92 -7.77 13.68
N SER A 378 -5.27 -7.81 14.96
CA SER A 378 -4.36 -7.75 16.09
C SER A 378 -4.55 -8.96 17.00
N LYS A 379 -3.63 -9.17 17.93
CA LYS A 379 -3.79 -10.14 19.02
C LYS A 379 -4.26 -9.43 20.28
N ILE A 380 -5.23 -10.02 20.99
CA ILE A 380 -5.55 -9.69 22.37
C ILE A 380 -4.72 -10.61 23.27
N GLN A 381 -4.57 -10.31 24.54
CA GLN A 381 -3.91 -11.21 25.50
C GLN A 381 -4.48 -12.63 25.42
N GLY A 382 -3.61 -13.63 25.33
CA GLY A 382 -3.97 -15.03 25.12
C GLY A 382 -4.08 -15.41 23.62
N PRO A 383 -4.76 -16.53 23.29
CA PRO A 383 -4.86 -17.03 21.91
C PRO A 383 -5.83 -16.27 21.01
N ALA A 384 -6.60 -15.31 21.56
CA ALA A 384 -7.66 -14.63 20.84
C ALA A 384 -7.13 -13.55 19.89
N TYR A 385 -7.68 -13.50 18.67
CA TYR A 385 -7.45 -12.46 17.68
C TYR A 385 -8.60 -11.46 17.67
N LYS A 386 -8.30 -10.18 17.36
CA LYS A 386 -9.30 -9.14 17.17
C LYS A 386 -9.16 -8.53 15.78
N TYR A 387 -10.20 -8.66 14.97
CA TYR A 387 -10.33 -7.91 13.74
C TYR A 387 -10.58 -6.43 14.04
N GLN A 388 -9.99 -5.55 13.25
CA GLN A 388 -10.01 -4.12 13.51
C GLN A 388 -10.87 -3.39 12.49
N ASP A 389 -11.57 -2.36 12.97
CA ASP A 389 -12.28 -1.36 12.18
C ASP A 389 -11.62 0.02 12.26
N VAL A 390 -10.54 0.13 13.02
CA VAL A 390 -9.82 1.38 13.28
C VAL A 390 -9.23 1.94 11.98
N VAL A 391 -9.29 3.26 11.84
CA VAL A 391 -8.68 4.03 10.77
C VAL A 391 -7.75 5.08 11.38
N ASP A 392 -6.44 4.83 11.36
CA ASP A 392 -5.43 5.79 11.75
C ASP A 392 -5.14 6.76 10.60
N VAL A 393 -4.93 8.02 10.92
CA VAL A 393 -4.73 9.11 9.96
C VAL A 393 -3.42 9.81 10.24
N TYR A 394 -2.61 9.98 9.19
CA TYR A 394 -1.37 10.74 9.20
C TYR A 394 -1.46 11.89 8.20
N SER A 395 -0.90 13.05 8.55
CA SER A 395 -0.83 14.22 7.68
C SER A 395 0.62 14.57 7.36
N ALA A 396 0.85 15.09 6.15
CA ALA A 396 2.14 15.66 5.73
C ALA A 396 2.10 17.18 5.68
#